data_3aee33ce4add7a9c07900dbe9282cbff
#
_entry.id   3aee33ce4add7a9c07900dbe9282cbff
#
_cell.length_a   1.000
_cell.length_b   1.000
_cell.length_c   1.000
_cell.angle_alpha   90.00
_cell.angle_beta   90.00
_cell.angle_gamma   90.00
#
_symmetry.space_group_name_H-M   'P 1'
#
loop_
_entity.id
_entity.type
_entity.pdbx_description
1 polymer ?
#
loop_
_entity_poly.entity_id
_entity_poly.type
_entity_poly.pdbx_seq_one_letter_code
_entity_poly.pdbx_strand_id
1 'polypeptide(L)'
;MRNIFWQTLKKNGLLLVVLIAAIIASIAVSVTPPLILQYIVDSLVSGSFSAYPLLTAGILYFALNAGSGLVDALKETLITVFGQKITHGLRSAMCQRLDELPAAYFVSHEAGAVTSIFVNDVDTLENLFDSGVVSMIADAFTILSILVVVFHLSLGLGILLCICLPLLFLLTRYFQKRMLQAQRDNRIAVGRTNELIPETVHNIRTIHTCQQERYLRQRYGRTIRASFDAMERSNFCDSIYSPIIITSCTVIICLMMALSVSSPSLQEIFGMTVGSVVALIAYVRRIFSPLESIGMEIQNIQSAVAGIGRLKDFFAEPIQERKDSAVPDAAAAPLVIDDAAFGYGREKDIFRHFSLTVTAGEMVTITGRTGAGKSTLFKLILGLYQPREGQVRIFGCNPSRLAPAVRRQVFGYVEQQFHAISGTVADQISLKDPRVTAGAIEKALHLVGLWDTCCALPQGLDTPFRPELFSRGQSQLLSIARAVVMNPQILLFDEITANLDSLTESQVLQALQAAAKDRTVLSISHRLYEAQGGRRVVIGETEA
;
A
#
# COMPACT_ATOMS: atom_id res chain seq x y z
N MET A 1 6.27 13.17 5.39
CA MET A 1 4.80 13.01 5.42
C MET A 1 4.05 14.31 5.71
N ARG A 2 4.24 15.01 6.86
CA ARG A 2 3.55 16.27 7.20
C ARG A 2 3.71 17.37 6.14
N ASN A 3 4.91 17.53 5.57
CA ASN A 3 5.17 18.52 4.52
C ASN A 3 4.44 18.19 3.21
N ILE A 4 4.35 16.92 2.83
CA ILE A 4 3.63 16.46 1.62
C ILE A 4 2.15 16.79 1.76
N PHE A 5 1.56 16.45 2.91
CA PHE A 5 0.17 16.76 3.23
C PHE A 5 -0.12 18.28 3.13
N TRP A 6 0.70 19.11 3.80
CA TRP A 6 0.55 20.58 3.77
C TRP A 6 0.76 21.17 2.37
N GLN A 7 1.69 20.63 1.60
CA GLN A 7 1.91 21.09 0.21
C GLN A 7 0.69 20.75 -0.67
N THR A 8 0.14 19.55 -0.55
CA THR A 8 -1.05 19.13 -1.30
C THR A 8 -2.26 19.96 -0.90
N LEU A 9 -2.41 20.24 0.41
CA LEU A 9 -3.48 21.11 0.91
C LEU A 9 -3.38 22.54 0.37
N LYS A 10 -2.19 23.13 0.41
CA LYS A 10 -1.96 24.48 -0.16
C LYS A 10 -2.21 24.53 -1.66
N LYS A 11 -1.80 23.51 -2.39
CA LYS A 11 -2.01 23.44 -3.85
C LYS A 11 -3.50 23.35 -4.22
N ASN A 12 -4.33 22.77 -3.36
CA ASN A 12 -5.77 22.59 -3.57
C ASN A 12 -6.62 23.46 -2.63
N GLY A 13 -6.13 24.62 -2.20
CA GLY A 13 -6.81 25.49 -1.24
C GLY A 13 -8.22 25.94 -1.69
N LEU A 14 -8.40 26.21 -2.99
CA LEU A 14 -9.71 26.55 -3.54
C LEU A 14 -10.72 25.41 -3.37
N LEU A 15 -10.31 24.17 -3.62
CA LEU A 15 -11.15 22.99 -3.45
C LEU A 15 -11.57 22.83 -1.97
N LEU A 16 -10.66 23.09 -1.03
CA LEU A 16 -10.97 23.06 0.41
C LEU A 16 -12.02 24.10 0.79
N VAL A 17 -11.90 25.33 0.27
CA VAL A 17 -12.88 26.40 0.53
C VAL A 17 -14.25 26.02 -0.04
N VAL A 18 -14.29 25.51 -1.27
CA VAL A 18 -15.55 25.05 -1.90
C VAL A 18 -16.17 23.89 -1.12
N LEU A 19 -15.34 22.94 -0.62
CA LEU A 19 -15.80 21.82 0.19
C LEU A 19 -16.42 22.32 1.52
N ILE A 20 -15.78 23.23 2.22
CA ILE A 20 -16.32 23.83 3.46
C ILE A 20 -17.64 24.54 3.17
N ALA A 21 -17.71 25.31 2.09
CA ALA A 21 -18.94 25.99 1.68
C ALA A 21 -20.07 24.99 1.35
N ALA A 22 -19.74 23.87 0.67
CA ALA A 22 -20.71 22.81 0.37
C ALA A 22 -21.21 22.11 1.64
N ILE A 23 -20.36 21.87 2.63
CA ILE A 23 -20.75 21.30 3.94
C ILE A 23 -21.71 22.25 4.65
N ILE A 24 -21.39 23.54 4.74
CA ILE A 24 -22.25 24.54 5.38
C ILE A 24 -23.60 24.62 4.64
N ALA A 25 -23.59 24.63 3.31
CA ALA A 25 -24.81 24.64 2.50
C ALA A 25 -25.65 23.38 2.73
N SER A 26 -25.02 22.18 2.78
CA SER A 26 -25.70 20.90 3.06
C SER A 26 -26.40 20.96 4.42
N ILE A 27 -25.72 21.45 5.48
CA ILE A 27 -26.31 21.59 6.81
C ILE A 27 -27.50 22.58 6.79
N ALA A 28 -27.33 23.75 6.19
CA ALA A 28 -28.40 24.76 6.12
C ALA A 28 -29.64 24.25 5.38
N VAL A 29 -29.42 23.63 4.21
CA VAL A 29 -30.54 23.08 3.39
C VAL A 29 -31.16 21.86 4.08
N SER A 30 -30.42 21.09 4.86
CA SER A 30 -30.94 19.94 5.61
C SER A 30 -31.84 20.36 6.79
N VAL A 31 -31.57 21.47 7.44
CA VAL A 31 -32.28 21.93 8.64
C VAL A 31 -33.58 22.72 8.29
N THR A 32 -33.63 23.34 7.11
CA THR A 32 -34.73 24.22 6.70
C THR A 32 -36.07 23.53 6.39
N PRO A 33 -36.14 22.37 5.69
CA PRO A 33 -37.42 21.76 5.27
C PRO A 33 -38.40 21.44 6.42
N PRO A 34 -37.94 20.91 7.60
CA PRO A 34 -38.89 20.67 8.69
C PRO A 34 -39.55 21.95 9.23
N LEU A 35 -38.85 23.09 9.19
CA LEU A 35 -39.44 24.38 9.60
C LEU A 35 -40.54 24.84 8.64
N ILE A 36 -40.34 24.63 7.33
CA ILE A 36 -41.38 24.95 6.34
C ILE A 36 -42.59 24.01 6.52
N LEU A 37 -42.33 22.73 6.79
CA LEU A 37 -43.38 21.76 7.06
C LEU A 37 -44.19 22.15 8.31
N GLN A 38 -43.50 22.62 9.39
CA GLN A 38 -44.15 23.20 10.55
C GLN A 38 -45.10 24.32 10.16
N TYR A 39 -44.64 25.32 9.38
CA TYR A 39 -45.44 26.44 8.94
C TYR A 39 -46.67 25.98 8.13
N ILE A 40 -46.53 25.03 7.24
CA ILE A 40 -47.62 24.46 6.44
C ILE A 40 -48.68 23.82 7.36
N VAL A 41 -48.26 22.97 8.29
CA VAL A 41 -49.16 22.24 9.20
C VAL A 41 -49.89 23.22 10.14
N ASP A 42 -49.17 24.17 10.74
CA ASP A 42 -49.77 25.17 11.65
C ASP A 42 -50.79 26.07 10.93
N SER A 43 -50.48 26.46 9.69
CA SER A 43 -51.41 27.25 8.86
C SER A 43 -52.68 26.47 8.50
N LEU A 44 -52.56 25.17 8.25
CA LEU A 44 -53.72 24.30 7.96
C LEU A 44 -54.59 24.10 9.21
N VAL A 45 -53.99 23.86 10.38
CA VAL A 45 -54.70 23.61 11.65
C VAL A 45 -55.39 24.86 12.16
N SER A 46 -54.79 26.05 12.03
CA SER A 46 -55.35 27.33 12.48
C SER A 46 -56.48 27.82 11.58
N GLY A 47 -56.73 27.20 10.42
CA GLY A 47 -57.74 27.63 9.48
C GLY A 47 -57.46 28.99 8.84
N SER A 48 -56.32 29.60 9.08
CA SER A 48 -55.90 30.92 8.63
C SER A 48 -55.13 30.88 7.29
N PHE A 49 -55.44 29.92 6.43
CA PHE A 49 -54.70 29.76 5.18
C PHE A 49 -55.32 30.57 4.02
N SER A 50 -54.48 31.28 3.27
CA SER A 50 -54.77 31.63 1.91
C SER A 50 -54.12 30.62 0.95
N ALA A 51 -54.78 30.26 -0.12
CA ALA A 51 -54.28 29.21 -1.04
C ALA A 51 -52.89 29.54 -1.62
N TYR A 52 -52.60 30.81 -1.81
CA TYR A 52 -51.38 31.27 -2.45
C TYR A 52 -50.11 31.08 -1.58
N PRO A 53 -50.05 31.51 -0.29
CA PRO A 53 -48.90 31.24 0.59
C PRO A 53 -48.69 29.75 0.87
N LEU A 54 -49.75 28.96 0.97
CA LEU A 54 -49.65 27.52 1.21
C LEU A 54 -49.05 26.79 0.00
N LEU A 55 -49.49 27.16 -1.22
CA LEU A 55 -48.93 26.59 -2.44
C LEU A 55 -47.44 26.95 -2.60
N THR A 56 -47.08 28.22 -2.35
CA THR A 56 -45.67 28.64 -2.40
C THR A 56 -44.80 27.95 -1.36
N ALA A 57 -45.28 27.75 -0.14
CA ALA A 57 -44.58 26.98 0.92
C ALA A 57 -44.42 25.51 0.52
N GLY A 58 -45.44 24.89 -0.11
CA GLY A 58 -45.37 23.53 -0.62
C GLY A 58 -44.35 23.36 -1.74
N ILE A 59 -44.34 24.30 -2.72
CA ILE A 59 -43.34 24.32 -3.79
C ILE A 59 -41.91 24.50 -3.19
N LEU A 60 -41.75 25.41 -2.22
CA LEU A 60 -40.47 25.68 -1.57
C LEU A 60 -39.98 24.44 -0.77
N TYR A 61 -40.90 23.78 -0.08
CA TYR A 61 -40.60 22.52 0.63
C TYR A 61 -40.09 21.43 -0.34
N PHE A 62 -40.81 21.25 -1.46
CA PHE A 62 -40.39 20.30 -2.49
C PHE A 62 -39.04 20.67 -3.10
N ALA A 63 -38.87 21.95 -3.48
CA ALA A 63 -37.62 22.44 -4.08
C ALA A 63 -36.43 22.27 -3.13
N LEU A 64 -36.59 22.53 -1.83
CA LEU A 64 -35.54 22.35 -0.83
C LEU A 64 -35.21 20.86 -0.56
N ASN A 65 -36.21 19.98 -0.52
CA ASN A 65 -35.96 18.55 -0.41
C ASN A 65 -35.24 17.97 -1.65
N ALA A 66 -35.67 18.36 -2.86
CA ALA A 66 -35.00 17.98 -4.08
C ALA A 66 -33.57 18.58 -4.15
N GLY A 67 -33.43 19.86 -3.77
CA GLY A 67 -32.17 20.57 -3.72
C GLY A 67 -31.20 20.00 -2.67
N SER A 68 -31.71 19.51 -1.52
CA SER A 68 -30.86 18.89 -0.50
C SER A 68 -30.10 17.68 -1.04
N GLY A 69 -30.76 16.81 -1.82
CA GLY A 69 -30.11 15.68 -2.46
C GLY A 69 -28.99 16.09 -3.43
N LEU A 70 -29.19 17.17 -4.20
CA LEU A 70 -28.14 17.69 -5.09
C LEU A 70 -26.95 18.28 -4.32
N VAL A 71 -27.21 19.03 -3.25
CA VAL A 71 -26.17 19.62 -2.41
C VAL A 71 -25.39 18.52 -1.67
N ASP A 72 -26.08 17.49 -1.17
CA ASP A 72 -25.45 16.34 -0.55
C ASP A 72 -24.57 15.56 -1.55
N ALA A 73 -25.07 15.30 -2.76
CA ALA A 73 -24.30 14.67 -3.82
C ALA A 73 -23.06 15.50 -4.21
N LEU A 74 -23.20 16.84 -4.28
CA LEU A 74 -22.06 17.73 -4.53
C LEU A 74 -21.03 17.68 -3.38
N LYS A 75 -21.50 17.72 -2.14
CA LYS A 75 -20.62 17.58 -0.94
C LYS A 75 -19.85 16.26 -0.98
N GLU A 76 -20.52 15.13 -1.19
CA GLU A 76 -19.90 13.81 -1.30
C GLU A 76 -18.85 13.76 -2.42
N THR A 77 -19.22 14.25 -3.61
CA THR A 77 -18.28 14.32 -4.74
C THR A 77 -17.05 15.15 -4.41
N LEU A 78 -17.22 16.30 -3.75
CA LEU A 78 -16.10 17.16 -3.36
C LEU A 78 -15.21 16.51 -2.29
N ILE A 79 -15.78 15.77 -1.34
CA ILE A 79 -15.04 15.00 -0.34
C ILE A 79 -14.18 13.94 -1.04
N THR A 80 -14.78 13.14 -1.92
CA THR A 80 -14.08 12.08 -2.67
C THR A 80 -12.95 12.65 -3.53
N VAL A 81 -13.22 13.72 -4.31
CA VAL A 81 -12.19 14.38 -5.13
C VAL A 81 -11.05 14.92 -4.26
N PHE A 82 -11.38 15.48 -3.10
CA PHE A 82 -10.37 15.97 -2.15
C PHE A 82 -9.50 14.82 -1.61
N GLY A 83 -10.10 13.71 -1.19
CA GLY A 83 -9.42 12.49 -0.76
C GLY A 83 -8.47 11.96 -1.84
N GLN A 84 -8.96 11.82 -3.08
CA GLN A 84 -8.16 11.37 -4.22
C GLN A 84 -6.97 12.29 -4.53
N LYS A 85 -7.09 13.61 -4.37
CA LYS A 85 -5.96 14.54 -4.55
C LYS A 85 -4.88 14.32 -3.51
N ILE A 86 -5.25 14.04 -2.27
CA ILE A 86 -4.29 13.74 -1.19
C ILE A 86 -3.59 12.41 -1.47
N THR A 87 -4.34 11.36 -1.79
CA THR A 87 -3.78 10.02 -2.05
C THR A 87 -2.90 10.00 -3.29
N HIS A 88 -3.27 10.72 -4.36
CA HIS A 88 -2.41 10.89 -5.54
C HIS A 88 -1.07 11.55 -5.18
N GLY A 89 -1.10 12.65 -4.40
CA GLY A 89 0.12 13.32 -3.94
C GLY A 89 1.01 12.40 -3.09
N LEU A 90 0.39 11.61 -2.22
CA LEU A 90 1.08 10.66 -1.37
C LEU A 90 1.71 9.51 -2.18
N ARG A 91 0.95 8.89 -3.10
CA ARG A 91 1.48 7.82 -3.99
C ARG A 91 2.64 8.32 -4.84
N SER A 92 2.52 9.53 -5.40
CA SER A 92 3.61 10.14 -6.16
C SER A 92 4.88 10.33 -5.33
N ALA A 93 4.75 10.82 -4.09
CA ALA A 93 5.88 10.98 -3.19
C ALA A 93 6.48 9.62 -2.74
N MET A 94 5.62 8.60 -2.56
CA MET A 94 6.07 7.24 -2.25
C MET A 94 6.85 6.62 -3.41
N CYS A 95 6.40 6.80 -4.66
CA CYS A 95 7.13 6.32 -5.84
C CYS A 95 8.51 6.99 -5.95
N GLN A 96 8.60 8.31 -5.74
CA GLN A 96 9.88 9.00 -5.68
C GLN A 96 10.80 8.46 -4.58
N ARG A 97 10.21 8.22 -3.39
CA ARG A 97 10.95 7.68 -2.25
C ARG A 97 11.45 6.25 -2.49
N LEU A 98 10.68 5.44 -3.24
CA LEU A 98 11.04 4.06 -3.58
C LEU A 98 12.39 3.99 -4.33
N ASP A 99 12.63 4.94 -5.22
CA ASP A 99 13.90 5.02 -5.98
C ASP A 99 15.10 5.41 -5.11
N GLU A 100 14.85 6.01 -3.94
CA GLU A 100 15.89 6.48 -3.01
C GLU A 100 16.21 5.47 -1.90
N LEU A 101 15.38 4.42 -1.74
CA LEU A 101 15.56 3.42 -0.71
C LEU A 101 16.77 2.51 -1.00
N PRO A 102 17.53 2.12 0.05
CA PRO A 102 18.63 1.19 -0.10
C PRO A 102 18.14 -0.22 -0.45
N ALA A 103 18.96 -0.99 -1.17
CA ALA A 103 18.65 -2.38 -1.51
C ALA A 103 18.37 -3.26 -0.26
N ALA A 104 18.97 -2.92 0.87
CA ALA A 104 18.75 -3.59 2.16
C ALA A 104 17.28 -3.56 2.60
N TYR A 105 16.55 -2.48 2.30
CA TYR A 105 15.13 -2.37 2.59
C TYR A 105 14.31 -3.47 1.89
N PHE A 106 14.57 -3.69 0.59
CA PHE A 106 13.84 -4.69 -0.22
C PHE A 106 14.18 -6.14 0.15
N VAL A 107 15.33 -6.37 0.77
CA VAL A 107 15.71 -7.71 1.26
C VAL A 107 15.11 -7.99 2.64
N SER A 108 14.95 -6.96 3.48
CA SER A 108 14.38 -7.09 4.82
C SER A 108 12.85 -7.06 4.85
N HIS A 109 12.20 -6.58 3.77
CA HIS A 109 10.76 -6.48 3.65
C HIS A 109 10.26 -7.32 2.48
N GLU A 110 9.25 -8.15 2.72
CA GLU A 110 8.60 -8.92 1.67
C GLU A 110 7.93 -8.00 0.65
N ALA A 111 8.03 -8.34 -0.64
CA ALA A 111 7.42 -7.56 -1.71
C ALA A 111 5.91 -7.35 -1.51
N GLY A 112 5.20 -8.35 -0.96
CA GLY A 112 3.79 -8.25 -0.61
C GLY A 112 3.50 -7.21 0.47
N ALA A 113 4.36 -7.10 1.48
CA ALA A 113 4.23 -6.10 2.54
C ALA A 113 4.42 -4.68 1.99
N VAL A 114 5.45 -4.46 1.16
CA VAL A 114 5.68 -3.18 0.49
C VAL A 114 4.51 -2.80 -0.40
N THR A 115 4.01 -3.73 -1.22
CA THR A 115 2.83 -3.51 -2.09
C THR A 115 1.60 -3.15 -1.25
N SER A 116 1.40 -3.80 -0.10
CA SER A 116 0.27 -3.50 0.81
C SER A 116 0.31 -2.07 1.33
N ILE A 117 1.49 -1.51 1.62
CA ILE A 117 1.62 -0.10 2.03
C ILE A 117 1.17 0.84 0.90
N PHE A 118 1.56 0.55 -0.36
CA PHE A 118 1.22 1.39 -1.52
C PHE A 118 -0.27 1.33 -1.90
N VAL A 119 -0.91 0.19 -1.72
CA VAL A 119 -2.31 -0.04 -2.10
C VAL A 119 -3.22 0.14 -0.88
N ASN A 120 -3.17 -0.78 0.06
CA ASN A 120 -4.15 -0.88 1.14
C ASN A 120 -4.05 0.27 2.16
N ASP A 121 -2.83 0.68 2.54
CA ASP A 121 -2.67 1.74 3.55
C ASP A 121 -3.02 3.11 2.98
N VAL A 122 -2.74 3.36 1.71
CA VAL A 122 -3.14 4.59 1.03
C VAL A 122 -4.65 4.64 0.80
N ASP A 123 -5.29 3.51 0.42
CA ASP A 123 -6.75 3.42 0.29
C ASP A 123 -7.45 3.61 1.64
N THR A 124 -6.86 3.07 2.71
CA THR A 124 -7.38 3.29 4.07
C THR A 124 -7.31 4.78 4.47
N LEU A 125 -6.29 5.50 4.01
CA LEU A 125 -6.19 6.94 4.21
C LEU A 125 -7.24 7.71 3.38
N GLU A 126 -7.55 7.26 2.16
CA GLU A 126 -8.62 7.82 1.33
C GLU A 126 -9.97 7.68 2.04
N ASN A 127 -10.28 6.48 2.52
CA ASN A 127 -11.50 6.21 3.30
C ASN A 127 -11.58 7.05 4.59
N LEU A 128 -10.46 7.43 5.20
CA LEU A 128 -10.44 8.33 6.35
C LEU A 128 -11.00 9.72 6.00
N PHE A 129 -10.74 10.21 4.80
CA PHE A 129 -11.27 11.51 4.36
C PHE A 129 -12.71 11.38 3.87
N ASP A 130 -13.04 10.33 3.12
CA ASP A 130 -14.35 10.11 2.50
C ASP A 130 -15.43 9.82 3.55
N SER A 131 -15.26 8.78 4.33
CA SER A 131 -16.24 8.30 5.32
C SER A 131 -15.72 8.29 6.76
N GLY A 132 -14.77 9.14 7.08
CA GLY A 132 -14.17 9.21 8.42
C GLY A 132 -14.26 10.61 9.02
N VAL A 133 -13.14 11.33 9.05
CA VAL A 133 -13.03 12.60 9.80
C VAL A 133 -13.94 13.70 9.23
N VAL A 134 -14.03 13.85 7.91
CA VAL A 134 -14.82 14.94 7.30
C VAL A 134 -16.31 14.68 7.50
N SER A 135 -16.78 13.46 7.31
CA SER A 135 -18.14 13.03 7.58
C SER A 135 -18.52 13.24 9.04
N MET A 136 -17.69 12.75 9.98
CA MET A 136 -17.92 12.87 11.41
C MET A 136 -18.02 14.34 11.87
N ILE A 137 -17.18 15.22 11.31
CA ILE A 137 -17.24 16.67 11.60
C ILE A 137 -18.54 17.26 11.06
N ALA A 138 -18.93 16.92 9.82
CA ALA A 138 -20.19 17.39 9.21
C ALA A 138 -21.40 16.92 10.03
N ASP A 139 -21.41 15.66 10.46
CA ASP A 139 -22.47 15.07 11.29
C ASP A 139 -22.54 15.73 12.67
N ALA A 140 -21.42 16.02 13.30
CA ALA A 140 -21.40 16.74 14.56
C ALA A 140 -21.99 18.16 14.43
N PHE A 141 -21.65 18.88 13.36
CA PHE A 141 -22.23 20.19 13.09
C PHE A 141 -23.73 20.09 12.74
N THR A 142 -24.16 19.05 12.05
CA THR A 142 -25.58 18.80 11.75
C THR A 142 -26.37 18.58 13.04
N ILE A 143 -25.88 17.72 13.95
CA ILE A 143 -26.49 17.47 15.26
C ILE A 143 -26.57 18.77 16.07
N LEU A 144 -25.48 19.54 16.12
CA LEU A 144 -25.42 20.81 16.84
C LEU A 144 -26.44 21.82 16.26
N SER A 145 -26.52 21.93 14.94
CA SER A 145 -27.49 22.82 14.26
C SER A 145 -28.93 22.42 14.55
N ILE A 146 -29.25 21.13 14.52
CA ILE A 146 -30.57 20.62 14.87
C ILE A 146 -30.89 20.92 16.33
N LEU A 147 -29.95 20.71 17.27
CA LEU A 147 -30.15 21.03 18.67
C LEU A 147 -30.47 22.51 18.88
N VAL A 148 -29.74 23.42 18.24
CA VAL A 148 -30.01 24.87 18.30
C VAL A 148 -31.45 25.16 17.84
N VAL A 149 -31.88 24.58 16.72
CA VAL A 149 -33.26 24.78 16.21
C VAL A 149 -34.29 24.19 17.16
N VAL A 150 -34.06 23.01 17.71
CA VAL A 150 -34.97 22.37 18.67
C VAL A 150 -35.11 23.18 19.96
N PHE A 151 -34.01 23.76 20.46
CA PHE A 151 -34.06 24.68 21.62
C PHE A 151 -34.87 25.94 21.32
N HIS A 152 -34.81 26.45 20.10
CA HIS A 152 -35.65 27.58 19.67
C HIS A 152 -37.14 27.23 19.55
N LEU A 153 -37.43 25.99 19.12
CA LEU A 153 -38.82 25.53 18.95
C LEU A 153 -39.46 25.18 20.31
N SER A 154 -38.67 24.54 21.22
CA SER A 154 -39.14 24.12 22.54
C SER A 154 -37.97 23.88 23.48
N LEU A 155 -37.93 24.66 24.58
CA LEU A 155 -36.89 24.53 25.62
C LEU A 155 -36.92 23.14 26.27
N GLY A 156 -38.13 22.65 26.59
CA GLY A 156 -38.31 21.33 27.24
C GLY A 156 -37.78 20.19 26.40
N LEU A 157 -37.95 20.24 25.07
CA LEU A 157 -37.43 19.23 24.15
C LEU A 157 -35.92 19.31 23.97
N GLY A 158 -35.38 20.50 23.89
CA GLY A 158 -33.94 20.69 23.86
C GLY A 158 -33.25 20.02 25.05
N ILE A 159 -33.81 20.22 26.26
CA ILE A 159 -33.32 19.59 27.49
C ILE A 159 -33.52 18.06 27.42
N LEU A 160 -34.69 17.56 27.03
CA LEU A 160 -34.95 16.13 26.90
C LEU A 160 -33.95 15.46 25.93
N LEU A 161 -33.72 16.05 24.77
CA LEU A 161 -32.74 15.54 23.80
C LEU A 161 -31.31 15.55 24.38
N CYS A 162 -30.91 16.63 25.07
CA CYS A 162 -29.60 16.69 25.73
C CYS A 162 -29.39 15.60 26.79
N ILE A 163 -30.46 15.10 27.40
CA ILE A 163 -30.40 13.98 28.37
C ILE A 163 -30.37 12.63 27.61
N CYS A 164 -31.20 12.50 26.57
CA CYS A 164 -31.33 11.26 25.83
C CYS A 164 -30.13 10.97 24.91
N LEU A 165 -29.52 11.98 24.28
CA LEU A 165 -28.40 11.79 23.36
C LEU A 165 -27.18 11.12 24.01
N PRO A 166 -26.69 11.49 25.20
CA PRO A 166 -25.60 10.77 25.87
C PRO A 166 -25.95 9.31 26.18
N LEU A 167 -27.18 9.04 26.58
CA LEU A 167 -27.64 7.69 26.88
C LEU A 167 -27.63 6.81 25.60
N LEU A 168 -28.12 7.36 24.50
CA LEU A 168 -28.08 6.71 23.20
C LEU A 168 -26.65 6.52 22.71
N PHE A 169 -25.80 7.49 22.89
CA PHE A 169 -24.38 7.38 22.55
C PHE A 169 -23.70 6.25 23.34
N LEU A 170 -23.97 6.10 24.64
CA LEU A 170 -23.44 5.01 25.46
C LEU A 170 -23.96 3.64 24.97
N LEU A 171 -25.26 3.57 24.65
CA LEU A 171 -25.87 2.36 24.10
C LEU A 171 -25.23 1.96 22.77
N THR A 172 -25.12 2.91 21.84
CA THR A 172 -24.45 2.77 20.56
C THR A 172 -23.01 2.28 20.77
N ARG A 173 -22.26 2.92 21.67
CA ARG A 173 -20.89 2.58 21.99
C ARG A 173 -20.73 1.14 22.50
N TYR A 174 -21.69 0.66 23.29
CA TYR A 174 -21.71 -0.71 23.80
C TYR A 174 -21.84 -1.73 22.66
N PHE A 175 -22.81 -1.57 21.77
CA PHE A 175 -23.00 -2.46 20.62
C PHE A 175 -21.82 -2.41 19.66
N GLN A 176 -21.34 -1.22 19.31
CA GLN A 176 -20.19 -1.03 18.43
C GLN A 176 -18.94 -1.75 18.94
N LYS A 177 -18.66 -1.68 20.26
CA LYS A 177 -17.50 -2.38 20.83
C LYS A 177 -17.59 -3.90 20.62
N ARG A 178 -18.77 -4.48 20.74
CA ARG A 178 -19.00 -5.92 20.51
C ARG A 178 -18.90 -6.28 19.03
N MET A 179 -19.46 -5.48 18.15
CA MET A 179 -19.36 -5.67 16.70
C MET A 179 -17.90 -5.59 16.23
N LEU A 180 -17.15 -4.58 16.68
CA LEU A 180 -15.72 -4.43 16.35
C LEU A 180 -14.91 -5.64 16.80
N GLN A 181 -15.21 -6.21 17.97
CA GLN A 181 -14.51 -7.40 18.44
C GLN A 181 -14.83 -8.62 17.55
N ALA A 182 -16.08 -8.83 17.22
CA ALA A 182 -16.50 -9.92 16.34
C ALA A 182 -15.90 -9.76 14.93
N GLN A 183 -15.83 -8.55 14.40
CA GLN A 183 -15.16 -8.26 13.12
C GLN A 183 -13.66 -8.53 13.15
N ARG A 184 -12.97 -8.21 14.26
CA ARG A 184 -11.55 -8.55 14.44
C ARG A 184 -11.33 -10.07 14.45
N ASP A 185 -12.17 -10.80 15.19
CA ASP A 185 -12.12 -12.26 15.26
C ASP A 185 -12.34 -12.87 13.86
N ASN A 186 -13.29 -12.33 13.10
CA ASN A 186 -13.54 -12.74 11.73
C ASN A 186 -12.32 -12.47 10.82
N ARG A 187 -11.71 -11.29 10.89
CA ARG A 187 -10.50 -10.97 10.11
C ARG A 187 -9.35 -11.93 10.41
N ILE A 188 -9.15 -12.30 11.68
CA ILE A 188 -8.13 -13.28 12.08
C ILE A 188 -8.44 -14.65 11.48
N ALA A 189 -9.70 -15.09 11.54
CA ALA A 189 -10.10 -16.38 10.99
C ALA A 189 -9.98 -16.44 9.46
N VAL A 190 -10.41 -15.38 8.76
CA VAL A 190 -10.25 -15.23 7.30
C VAL A 190 -8.77 -15.15 6.93
N GLY A 191 -7.94 -14.41 7.68
CA GLY A 191 -6.51 -14.35 7.47
C GLY A 191 -5.86 -15.72 7.51
N ARG A 192 -6.16 -16.52 8.53
CA ARG A 192 -5.68 -17.91 8.63
C ARG A 192 -6.14 -18.79 7.46
N THR A 193 -7.35 -18.59 6.96
CA THR A 193 -7.85 -19.32 5.77
C THR A 193 -7.06 -18.91 4.53
N ASN A 194 -6.80 -17.61 4.37
CA ASN A 194 -6.04 -17.09 3.23
C ASN A 194 -4.56 -17.52 3.23
N GLU A 195 -3.96 -17.71 4.41
CA GLU A 195 -2.60 -18.28 4.53
C GLU A 195 -2.53 -19.75 4.08
N LEU A 196 -3.62 -20.53 4.29
CA LEU A 196 -3.67 -21.92 3.88
C LEU A 196 -3.79 -22.13 2.37
N ILE A 197 -4.36 -21.18 1.65
CA ILE A 197 -4.62 -21.33 0.20
C ILE A 197 -3.31 -21.44 -0.61
N PRO A 198 -2.33 -20.50 -0.50
CA PRO A 198 -1.06 -20.61 -1.20
C PRO A 198 -0.27 -21.85 -0.78
N GLU A 199 -0.26 -22.20 0.51
CA GLU A 199 0.37 -23.42 1.03
C GLU A 199 -0.21 -24.67 0.35
N THR A 200 -1.54 -24.72 0.24
CA THR A 200 -2.25 -25.83 -0.37
C THR A 200 -1.96 -25.95 -1.87
N VAL A 201 -2.05 -24.83 -2.59
CA VAL A 201 -1.79 -24.81 -4.05
C VAL A 201 -0.33 -25.21 -4.35
N HIS A 202 0.61 -24.71 -3.57
CA HIS A 202 2.03 -25.06 -3.73
C HIS A 202 2.29 -26.54 -3.48
N ASN A 203 1.64 -27.13 -2.47
CA ASN A 203 1.85 -28.49 -2.03
C ASN A 203 0.80 -29.48 -2.57
N ILE A 204 -0.01 -29.10 -3.56
CA ILE A 204 -1.14 -29.91 -4.05
C ILE A 204 -0.70 -31.32 -4.49
N ARG A 205 0.44 -31.44 -5.16
CA ARG A 205 0.99 -32.74 -5.59
C ARG A 205 1.32 -33.62 -4.39
N THR A 206 1.96 -33.07 -3.36
CA THR A 206 2.31 -33.79 -2.12
C THR A 206 1.05 -34.25 -1.40
N ILE A 207 0.04 -33.39 -1.30
CA ILE A 207 -1.25 -33.69 -0.65
C ILE A 207 -1.91 -34.89 -1.33
N HIS A 208 -2.01 -34.89 -2.66
CA HIS A 208 -2.58 -36.01 -3.42
C HIS A 208 -1.72 -37.26 -3.35
N THR A 209 -0.40 -37.14 -3.46
CA THR A 209 0.51 -38.30 -3.38
C THR A 209 0.44 -38.96 -1.99
N CYS A 210 0.29 -38.18 -0.93
CA CYS A 210 0.22 -38.66 0.45
C CYS A 210 -1.23 -38.93 0.92
N GLN A 211 -2.24 -38.73 0.07
CA GLN A 211 -3.67 -38.92 0.37
C GLN A 211 -4.14 -38.14 1.63
N GLN A 212 -3.66 -36.90 1.78
CA GLN A 212 -3.94 -36.06 2.95
C GLN A 212 -5.10 -35.07 2.74
N GLU A 213 -5.98 -35.29 1.77
CA GLU A 213 -7.12 -34.41 1.47
C GLU A 213 -8.12 -34.32 2.64
N ARG A 214 -8.27 -35.44 3.40
CA ARG A 214 -9.14 -35.47 4.58
C ARG A 214 -8.63 -34.56 5.69
N TYR A 215 -7.33 -34.56 5.95
CA TYR A 215 -6.69 -33.66 6.93
C TYR A 215 -6.87 -32.22 6.53
N LEU A 216 -6.62 -31.92 5.26
CA LEU A 216 -6.76 -30.57 4.71
C LEU A 216 -8.20 -30.06 4.83
N ARG A 217 -9.19 -30.89 4.45
CA ARG A 217 -10.62 -30.56 4.60
C ARG A 217 -11.00 -30.25 6.06
N GLN A 218 -10.47 -31.01 7.01
CA GLN A 218 -10.71 -30.74 8.43
C GLN A 218 -10.05 -29.44 8.89
N ARG A 219 -8.84 -29.14 8.42
CA ARG A 219 -8.12 -27.90 8.73
C ARG A 219 -8.88 -26.68 8.20
N TYR A 220 -9.31 -26.71 6.94
CA TYR A 220 -10.16 -25.66 6.36
C TYR A 220 -11.50 -25.53 7.09
N GLY A 221 -12.16 -26.64 7.37
CA GLY A 221 -13.44 -26.63 8.07
C GLY A 221 -13.39 -25.95 9.43
N ARG A 222 -12.27 -26.03 10.15
CA ARG A 222 -12.10 -25.35 11.45
C ARG A 222 -11.97 -23.82 11.27
N THR A 223 -11.17 -23.36 10.30
CA THR A 223 -10.96 -21.92 10.07
C THR A 223 -12.21 -21.26 9.49
N ILE A 224 -12.91 -21.94 8.56
CA ILE A 224 -14.18 -21.46 7.98
C ILE A 224 -15.27 -21.38 9.06
N ARG A 225 -15.37 -22.39 9.95
CA ARG A 225 -16.33 -22.35 11.06
C ARG A 225 -16.04 -21.22 12.03
N ALA A 226 -14.77 -20.98 12.38
CA ALA A 226 -14.38 -19.86 13.24
C ALA A 226 -14.73 -18.49 12.62
N SER A 227 -14.58 -18.34 11.30
CA SER A 227 -15.02 -17.15 10.57
C SER A 227 -16.54 -17.00 10.60
N PHE A 228 -17.27 -18.08 10.35
CA PHE A 228 -18.73 -18.10 10.39
C PHE A 228 -19.27 -17.71 11.78
N ASP A 229 -18.76 -18.33 12.85
CA ASP A 229 -19.18 -18.05 14.23
C ASP A 229 -18.89 -16.58 14.63
N ALA A 230 -17.79 -16.02 14.15
CA ALA A 230 -17.47 -14.61 14.39
C ALA A 230 -18.42 -13.67 13.62
N MET A 231 -18.72 -14.00 12.35
CA MET A 231 -19.63 -13.23 11.51
C MET A 231 -21.07 -13.28 12.05
N GLU A 232 -21.52 -14.46 12.50
CA GLU A 232 -22.84 -14.64 13.12
C GLU A 232 -23.01 -13.74 14.36
N ARG A 233 -21.99 -13.68 15.24
CA ARG A 233 -22.00 -12.75 16.38
C ARG A 233 -22.07 -11.28 15.97
N SER A 234 -21.34 -10.90 14.91
CA SER A 234 -21.40 -9.53 14.37
C SER A 234 -22.79 -9.20 13.84
N ASN A 235 -23.34 -10.09 12.99
CA ASN A 235 -24.65 -9.91 12.38
C ASN A 235 -25.78 -9.90 13.42
N PHE A 236 -25.68 -10.71 14.47
CA PHE A 236 -26.63 -10.70 15.59
C PHE A 236 -26.65 -9.35 16.30
N CYS A 237 -25.47 -8.79 16.61
CA CYS A 237 -25.37 -7.47 17.23
C CYS A 237 -25.94 -6.37 16.33
N ASP A 238 -25.66 -6.42 15.02
CA ASP A 238 -26.16 -5.47 14.03
C ASP A 238 -27.69 -5.54 13.88
N SER A 239 -28.22 -6.76 13.77
CA SER A 239 -29.66 -7.02 13.65
C SER A 239 -30.49 -6.54 14.85
N ILE A 240 -29.92 -6.54 16.05
CA ILE A 240 -30.58 -6.05 17.27
C ILE A 240 -30.40 -4.54 17.43
N TYR A 241 -29.26 -4.00 17.00
CA TYR A 241 -28.92 -2.60 17.20
C TYR A 241 -29.91 -1.65 16.49
N SER A 242 -30.19 -1.87 15.21
CA SER A 242 -31.08 -1.00 14.42
C SER A 242 -32.51 -0.93 15.00
N PRO A 243 -33.21 -2.05 15.35
CA PRO A 243 -34.49 -1.98 16.04
C PRO A 243 -34.46 -1.24 17.38
N ILE A 244 -33.40 -1.39 18.17
CA ILE A 244 -33.25 -0.67 19.45
C ILE A 244 -33.19 0.84 19.22
N ILE A 245 -32.42 1.28 18.24
CA ILE A 245 -32.32 2.71 17.89
C ILE A 245 -33.68 3.25 17.44
N ILE A 246 -34.37 2.55 16.51
CA ILE A 246 -35.69 2.96 16.02
C ILE A 246 -36.70 3.00 17.17
N THR A 247 -36.72 1.99 18.06
CA THR A 247 -37.60 1.94 19.21
C THR A 247 -37.30 3.09 20.18
N SER A 248 -36.02 3.35 20.46
CA SER A 248 -35.61 4.46 21.31
C SER A 248 -36.06 5.81 20.75
N CYS A 249 -35.91 6.01 19.44
CA CYS A 249 -36.43 7.20 18.74
C CYS A 249 -37.95 7.34 18.95
N THR A 250 -38.69 6.25 18.74
CA THR A 250 -40.15 6.24 18.89
C THR A 250 -40.55 6.52 20.35
N VAL A 251 -39.87 5.95 21.33
CA VAL A 251 -40.11 6.20 22.76
C VAL A 251 -39.88 7.68 23.10
N ILE A 252 -38.81 8.30 22.59
CA ILE A 252 -38.56 9.73 22.79
C ILE A 252 -39.70 10.58 22.21
N ILE A 253 -40.16 10.25 21.00
CA ILE A 253 -41.30 10.94 20.36
C ILE A 253 -42.58 10.77 21.18
N CYS A 254 -42.89 9.55 21.61
CA CYS A 254 -44.07 9.29 22.45
C CYS A 254 -43.99 10.00 23.80
N LEU A 255 -42.82 9.97 24.47
CA LEU A 255 -42.59 10.67 25.73
C LEU A 255 -42.80 12.18 25.56
N MET A 256 -42.28 12.73 24.51
CA MET A 256 -42.44 14.12 24.11
C MET A 256 -43.89 14.53 23.94
N MET A 257 -44.66 13.73 23.19
CA MET A 257 -46.10 13.95 23.01
C MET A 257 -46.89 13.83 24.33
N ALA A 258 -46.58 12.82 25.15
CA ALA A 258 -47.21 12.64 26.45
C ALA A 258 -46.96 13.81 27.41
N LEU A 259 -45.71 14.29 27.51
CA LEU A 259 -45.34 15.43 28.34
C LEU A 259 -46.02 16.74 27.89
N SER A 260 -46.19 16.91 26.58
CA SER A 260 -46.86 18.10 26.01
C SER A 260 -48.35 18.22 26.36
N VAL A 261 -49.01 17.11 26.70
CA VAL A 261 -50.44 17.08 27.02
C VAL A 261 -50.73 16.98 28.52
N SER A 262 -49.71 16.57 29.36
CA SER A 262 -49.94 16.10 30.74
C SER A 262 -50.33 17.17 31.75
N SER A 263 -49.88 18.45 31.58
CA SER A 263 -50.24 19.52 32.51
C SER A 263 -50.06 20.94 31.89
N PRO A 264 -50.82 21.96 32.35
CA PRO A 264 -50.71 23.33 31.85
C PRO A 264 -49.32 23.94 32.01
N SER A 265 -48.63 23.65 33.10
CA SER A 265 -47.24 24.08 33.34
C SER A 265 -46.21 23.43 32.43
N LEU A 266 -46.43 22.16 32.07
CA LEU A 266 -45.62 21.47 31.07
C LEU A 266 -45.95 21.92 29.64
N GLN A 267 -47.21 22.25 29.36
CA GLN A 267 -47.59 22.85 28.08
C GLN A 267 -46.86 24.18 27.83
N GLU A 268 -46.65 25.00 28.85
CA GLU A 268 -45.91 26.26 28.74
C GLU A 268 -44.41 26.03 28.45
N ILE A 269 -43.77 25.02 29.06
CA ILE A 269 -42.36 24.67 28.85
C ILE A 269 -42.15 23.94 27.52
N PHE A 270 -43.06 23.07 27.14
CA PHE A 270 -42.98 22.32 25.90
C PHE A 270 -43.63 23.04 24.70
N GLY A 271 -44.55 24.00 24.93
CA GLY A 271 -45.07 25.02 24.01
C GLY A 271 -45.34 24.61 22.56
N MET A 272 -45.92 23.41 22.34
CA MET A 272 -45.92 22.81 21.03
C MET A 272 -47.19 23.09 20.25
N THR A 273 -47.01 23.58 19.02
CA THR A 273 -48.06 23.53 17.97
C THR A 273 -48.04 22.16 17.28
N VAL A 274 -49.10 21.79 16.57
CA VAL A 274 -49.18 20.54 15.81
C VAL A 274 -48.06 20.50 14.75
N GLY A 275 -47.76 21.62 14.14
CA GLY A 275 -46.66 21.73 13.16
C GLY A 275 -45.29 21.56 13.80
N SER A 276 -45.09 22.13 15.00
CA SER A 276 -43.80 21.95 15.70
C SER A 276 -43.56 20.49 16.07
N VAL A 277 -44.58 19.73 16.45
CA VAL A 277 -44.46 18.27 16.71
C VAL A 277 -44.01 17.54 15.44
N VAL A 278 -44.58 17.86 14.28
CA VAL A 278 -44.19 17.24 13.01
C VAL A 278 -42.73 17.56 12.64
N ALA A 279 -42.32 18.81 12.79
CA ALA A 279 -40.93 19.23 12.57
C ALA A 279 -39.95 18.52 13.49
N LEU A 280 -40.31 18.37 14.78
CA LEU A 280 -39.50 17.72 15.78
C LEU A 280 -39.31 16.23 15.52
N ILE A 281 -40.35 15.53 15.07
CA ILE A 281 -40.25 14.13 14.62
C ILE A 281 -39.20 13.99 13.49
N ALA A 282 -39.24 14.92 12.53
CA ALA A 282 -38.27 14.93 11.43
C ALA A 282 -36.84 15.21 11.94
N TYR A 283 -36.66 16.12 12.88
CA TYR A 283 -35.34 16.42 13.48
C TYR A 283 -34.80 15.28 14.32
N VAL A 284 -35.62 14.67 15.16
CA VAL A 284 -35.22 13.52 15.98
C VAL A 284 -34.71 12.40 15.07
N ARG A 285 -35.44 12.04 14.01
CA ARG A 285 -35.00 11.03 13.03
C ARG A 285 -33.66 11.38 12.37
N ARG A 286 -33.43 12.67 12.05
CA ARG A 286 -32.17 13.12 11.46
C ARG A 286 -30.97 13.06 12.39
N ILE A 287 -31.15 13.22 13.71
CA ILE A 287 -30.09 13.06 14.70
C ILE A 287 -29.63 11.59 14.80
N PHE A 288 -30.54 10.65 14.59
CA PHE A 288 -30.21 9.22 14.73
C PHE A 288 -29.36 8.66 13.59
N SER A 289 -29.49 9.19 12.36
CA SER A 289 -28.71 8.73 11.23
C SER A 289 -27.19 8.85 11.44
N PRO A 290 -26.64 10.01 11.90
CA PRO A 290 -25.23 10.12 12.27
C PRO A 290 -24.78 9.18 13.40
N LEU A 291 -25.69 8.88 14.35
CA LEU A 291 -25.36 7.95 15.45
C LEU A 291 -25.16 6.52 14.97
N GLU A 292 -25.84 6.10 13.90
CA GLU A 292 -25.64 4.79 13.27
C GLU A 292 -24.29 4.71 12.55
N SER A 293 -23.86 5.78 11.85
CA SER A 293 -22.60 5.79 11.07
C SER A 293 -21.35 5.87 11.92
N ILE A 294 -21.40 6.48 13.12
CA ILE A 294 -20.25 6.69 14.01
C ILE A 294 -19.42 5.42 14.23
N GLY A 295 -20.03 4.25 14.27
CA GLY A 295 -19.31 2.98 14.47
C GLY A 295 -18.35 2.64 13.36
N MET A 296 -18.79 2.77 12.13
CA MET A 296 -17.97 2.52 10.94
C MET A 296 -16.89 3.62 10.79
N GLU A 297 -17.24 4.87 11.09
CA GLU A 297 -16.31 5.99 11.04
C GLU A 297 -15.16 5.83 12.02
N ILE A 298 -15.43 5.43 13.27
CA ILE A 298 -14.38 5.15 14.26
C ILE A 298 -13.48 4.00 13.80
N GLN A 299 -14.03 2.96 13.17
CA GLN A 299 -13.24 1.86 12.63
C GLN A 299 -12.34 2.33 11.48
N ASN A 300 -12.85 3.15 10.57
CA ASN A 300 -12.08 3.75 9.48
C ASN A 300 -10.94 4.61 10.02
N ILE A 301 -11.21 5.43 11.03
CA ILE A 301 -10.18 6.23 11.72
C ILE A 301 -9.09 5.35 12.36
N GLN A 302 -9.47 4.27 13.07
CA GLN A 302 -8.50 3.36 13.68
C GLN A 302 -7.63 2.64 12.64
N SER A 303 -8.23 2.19 11.55
CA SER A 303 -7.53 1.55 10.44
C SER A 303 -6.56 2.52 9.77
N ALA A 304 -6.99 3.76 9.55
CA ALA A 304 -6.16 4.80 8.97
C ALA A 304 -4.99 5.21 9.88
N VAL A 305 -5.19 5.29 11.20
CA VAL A 305 -4.12 5.57 12.16
C VAL A 305 -3.03 4.50 12.09
N ALA A 306 -3.41 3.21 11.97
CA ALA A 306 -2.45 2.12 11.79
C ALA A 306 -1.71 2.23 10.43
N GLY A 307 -2.43 2.53 9.33
CA GLY A 307 -1.84 2.78 8.01
C GLY A 307 -0.88 3.97 8.00
N ILE A 308 -1.27 5.07 8.65
CA ILE A 308 -0.42 6.26 8.83
C ILE A 308 0.89 5.90 9.56
N GLY A 309 0.83 5.02 10.56
CA GLY A 309 2.01 4.49 11.24
C GLY A 309 2.98 3.84 10.27
N ARG A 310 2.52 2.86 9.48
CA ARG A 310 3.36 2.17 8.48
C ARG A 310 3.87 3.09 7.38
N LEU A 311 3.06 4.02 6.90
CA LEU A 311 3.48 5.04 5.94
C LEU A 311 4.56 5.96 6.54
N LYS A 312 4.44 6.32 7.82
CA LYS A 312 5.45 7.13 8.52
C LYS A 312 6.77 6.38 8.62
N ASP A 313 6.73 5.08 8.94
CA ASP A 313 7.91 4.23 9.02
C ASP A 313 8.59 4.11 7.65
N PHE A 314 7.81 3.90 6.58
CA PHE A 314 8.31 3.90 5.20
C PHE A 314 9.04 5.21 4.82
N PHE A 315 8.49 6.38 5.19
CA PHE A 315 9.13 7.67 4.94
C PHE A 315 10.29 7.98 5.89
N ALA A 316 10.39 7.30 7.02
CA ALA A 316 11.47 7.45 7.98
C ALA A 316 12.70 6.61 7.63
N GLU A 317 12.54 5.61 6.75
CA GLU A 317 13.66 4.80 6.30
C GLU A 317 14.79 5.67 5.74
N PRO A 318 16.06 5.36 6.06
CA PRO A 318 17.19 6.12 5.56
C PRO A 318 17.27 6.04 4.04
N ILE A 319 17.48 7.18 3.39
CA ILE A 319 17.76 7.21 1.95
C ILE A 319 19.21 6.83 1.68
N GLN A 320 19.43 6.18 0.55
CA GLN A 320 20.77 6.05 0.02
C GLN A 320 21.22 7.43 -0.46
N GLU A 321 22.13 8.07 0.27
CA GLU A 321 22.73 9.32 -0.16
C GLU A 321 23.50 9.09 -1.47
N ARG A 322 22.89 9.44 -2.58
CA ARG A 322 23.55 9.50 -3.90
C ARG A 322 24.33 10.80 -4.08
N LYS A 323 24.88 11.34 -2.99
CA LYS A 323 25.71 12.54 -3.04
C LYS A 323 27.05 12.16 -3.63
N ASP A 324 27.38 12.86 -4.70
CA ASP A 324 28.59 12.84 -5.51
C ASP A 324 28.66 11.67 -6.50
N SER A 325 28.56 12.03 -7.76
CA SER A 325 28.93 11.21 -8.92
C SER A 325 30.45 11.00 -8.89
N ALA A 326 30.90 10.06 -8.07
CA ALA A 326 32.29 9.64 -8.09
C ALA A 326 32.59 9.09 -9.48
N VAL A 327 33.52 9.70 -10.17
CA VAL A 327 34.03 9.24 -11.46
C VAL A 327 35.13 8.23 -11.16
N PRO A 328 35.04 6.98 -11.68
CA PRO A 328 36.07 5.97 -11.51
C PRO A 328 37.41 6.47 -12.06
N ASP A 329 38.47 6.30 -11.28
CA ASP A 329 39.82 6.55 -11.75
C ASP A 329 40.37 5.30 -12.47
N ALA A 330 40.47 5.36 -13.79
CA ALA A 330 40.94 4.24 -14.60
C ALA A 330 42.39 3.76 -14.24
N ALA A 331 43.17 4.57 -13.55
CA ALA A 331 44.52 4.21 -13.10
C ALA A 331 44.50 3.46 -11.76
N ALA A 332 43.41 3.50 -11.01
CA ALA A 332 43.27 2.79 -9.75
C ALA A 332 42.93 1.30 -9.95
N ALA A 333 43.25 0.48 -8.97
CA ALA A 333 42.89 -0.94 -9.00
C ALA A 333 41.37 -1.13 -9.14
N PRO A 334 40.91 -2.09 -9.98
CA PRO A 334 39.49 -2.33 -10.21
C PRO A 334 38.72 -2.65 -8.93
N LEU A 335 39.30 -3.39 -7.99
CA LEU A 335 38.68 -3.72 -6.71
C LEU A 335 39.74 -3.75 -5.60
N VAL A 336 39.47 -3.03 -4.53
CA VAL A 336 40.20 -3.09 -3.26
C VAL A 336 39.19 -3.23 -2.12
N ILE A 337 39.30 -4.30 -1.37
CA ILE A 337 38.61 -4.50 -0.10
C ILE A 337 39.69 -4.47 0.97
N ASP A 338 39.54 -3.60 1.95
CA ASP A 338 40.54 -3.37 3.00
C ASP A 338 39.90 -3.54 4.37
N ASP A 339 40.33 -4.56 5.08
CA ASP A 339 39.90 -4.92 6.44
C ASP A 339 38.40 -4.89 6.68
N ALA A 340 37.61 -5.41 5.74
CA ALA A 340 36.17 -5.31 5.78
C ALA A 340 35.53 -6.29 6.76
N ALA A 341 34.61 -5.77 7.62
CA ALA A 341 33.73 -6.55 8.46
C ALA A 341 32.27 -6.31 8.05
N PHE A 342 31.49 -7.39 7.95
CA PHE A 342 30.06 -7.28 7.57
C PHE A 342 29.21 -8.41 8.14
N GLY A 343 27.99 -8.06 8.56
CA GLY A 343 26.91 -8.98 8.91
C GLY A 343 25.55 -8.30 8.72
N TYR A 344 24.50 -9.08 8.45
CA TYR A 344 23.13 -8.56 8.32
C TYR A 344 22.56 -8.19 9.69
N GLY A 345 21.93 -7.03 9.79
CA GLY A 345 21.29 -6.55 11.02
C GLY A 345 22.28 -6.46 12.21
N ARG A 346 21.87 -6.94 13.40
CA ARG A 346 22.71 -7.00 14.62
C ARG A 346 23.29 -8.38 14.88
N GLU A 347 23.15 -9.29 13.96
CA GLU A 347 23.63 -10.67 14.08
C GLU A 347 25.15 -10.77 13.89
N LYS A 348 25.68 -12.02 14.06
CA LYS A 348 27.10 -12.35 13.93
C LYS A 348 27.63 -11.93 12.56
N ASP A 349 28.85 -11.39 12.55
CA ASP A 349 29.51 -11.01 11.31
C ASP A 349 29.75 -12.24 10.41
N ILE A 350 29.47 -12.05 9.12
CA ILE A 350 29.73 -13.02 8.06
C ILE A 350 31.20 -12.95 7.66
N PHE A 351 31.75 -11.73 7.60
CA PHE A 351 33.15 -11.46 7.35
C PHE A 351 33.75 -10.69 8.53
N ARG A 352 34.98 -11.01 8.88
CA ARG A 352 35.83 -10.24 9.80
C ARG A 352 37.20 -10.12 9.18
N HIS A 353 37.73 -8.90 9.16
CA HIS A 353 39.09 -8.61 8.66
C HIS A 353 39.36 -9.16 7.24
N PHE A 354 38.36 -9.09 6.34
CA PHE A 354 38.50 -9.59 4.99
C PHE A 354 39.15 -8.54 4.09
N SER A 355 40.28 -8.91 3.47
CA SER A 355 41.02 -8.06 2.54
C SER A 355 41.21 -8.76 1.20
N LEU A 356 40.98 -8.04 0.09
CA LEU A 356 41.14 -8.55 -1.26
C LEU A 356 41.46 -7.40 -2.22
N THR A 357 42.56 -7.54 -2.97
CA THR A 357 42.89 -6.64 -4.08
C THR A 357 42.86 -7.41 -5.39
N VAL A 358 42.19 -6.86 -6.42
CA VAL A 358 42.09 -7.45 -7.75
C VAL A 358 42.68 -6.47 -8.76
N THR A 359 43.56 -6.98 -9.63
CA THR A 359 44.22 -6.19 -10.67
C THR A 359 43.42 -6.19 -11.99
N ALA A 360 43.73 -5.26 -12.89
CA ALA A 360 43.02 -5.16 -14.19
C ALA A 360 43.27 -6.41 -15.04
N GLY A 361 42.20 -6.96 -15.61
CA GLY A 361 42.25 -8.17 -16.41
C GLY A 361 42.42 -9.47 -15.60
N GLU A 362 42.46 -9.38 -14.26
CA GLU A 362 42.60 -10.56 -13.41
C GLU A 362 41.29 -11.33 -13.32
N MET A 363 41.39 -12.67 -13.30
CA MET A 363 40.30 -13.57 -13.02
C MET A 363 40.42 -14.13 -11.61
N VAL A 364 39.43 -13.86 -10.76
CA VAL A 364 39.39 -14.32 -9.37
C VAL A 364 38.17 -15.21 -9.16
N THR A 365 38.39 -16.41 -8.64
CA THR A 365 37.31 -17.31 -8.27
C THR A 365 37.18 -17.39 -6.75
N ILE A 366 35.99 -17.05 -6.27
CA ILE A 366 35.64 -17.08 -4.86
C ILE A 366 35.04 -18.43 -4.53
N THR A 367 35.67 -19.14 -3.61
CA THR A 367 35.25 -20.47 -3.15
C THR A 367 35.01 -20.49 -1.65
N GLY A 368 34.28 -21.48 -1.17
CA GLY A 368 33.96 -21.62 0.26
C GLY A 368 32.68 -22.43 0.45
N ARG A 369 32.39 -22.83 1.67
CA ARG A 369 31.19 -23.60 2.04
C ARG A 369 29.91 -22.83 1.67
N THR A 370 28.80 -23.55 1.48
CA THR A 370 27.48 -22.92 1.34
C THR A 370 27.19 -22.12 2.63
N GLY A 371 26.77 -20.88 2.48
CA GLY A 371 26.55 -19.98 3.62
C GLY A 371 27.79 -19.20 4.08
N ALA A 372 28.98 -19.40 3.50
CA ALA A 372 30.19 -18.66 3.86
C ALA A 372 30.18 -17.16 3.48
N GLY A 373 29.11 -16.68 2.82
CA GLY A 373 28.98 -15.27 2.48
C GLY A 373 29.43 -14.88 1.06
N LYS A 374 29.64 -15.83 0.15
CA LYS A 374 30.10 -15.56 -1.22
C LYS A 374 29.21 -14.52 -1.96
N SER A 375 27.90 -14.75 -2.03
CA SER A 375 26.97 -13.81 -2.65
C SER A 375 26.82 -12.51 -1.85
N THR A 376 27.08 -12.54 -0.53
CA THR A 376 27.16 -11.33 0.31
C THR A 376 28.35 -10.45 -0.08
N LEU A 377 29.48 -11.06 -0.41
CA LEU A 377 30.64 -10.33 -0.91
C LEU A 377 30.31 -9.60 -2.23
N PHE A 378 29.59 -10.23 -3.15
CA PHE A 378 29.15 -9.57 -4.39
C PHE A 378 28.21 -8.39 -4.10
N LYS A 379 27.34 -8.51 -3.13
CA LYS A 379 26.47 -7.41 -2.71
C LYS A 379 27.24 -6.22 -2.15
N LEU A 380 28.35 -6.47 -1.44
CA LEU A 380 29.27 -5.42 -0.97
C LEU A 380 30.03 -4.77 -2.14
N ILE A 381 30.56 -5.57 -3.07
CA ILE A 381 31.27 -5.09 -4.26
C ILE A 381 30.34 -4.25 -5.13
N LEU A 382 29.08 -4.68 -5.32
CA LEU A 382 28.06 -3.91 -6.00
C LEU A 382 27.61 -2.66 -5.24
N GLY A 383 28.03 -2.45 -3.99
CA GLY A 383 27.62 -1.32 -3.15
C GLY A 383 26.14 -1.33 -2.77
N LEU A 384 25.50 -2.51 -2.77
CA LEU A 384 24.14 -2.72 -2.27
C LEU A 384 24.10 -2.66 -0.74
N TYR A 385 25.22 -3.00 -0.10
CA TYR A 385 25.48 -2.88 1.32
C TYR A 385 26.81 -2.17 1.57
N GLN A 386 26.95 -1.62 2.76
CA GLN A 386 28.23 -1.04 3.21
C GLN A 386 28.83 -1.93 4.29
N PRO A 387 30.17 -2.10 4.35
CA PRO A 387 30.83 -2.80 5.44
C PRO A 387 30.61 -2.01 6.74
N ARG A 388 30.60 -2.71 7.88
CA ARG A 388 30.55 -2.10 9.23
C ARG A 388 31.89 -1.47 9.60
N GLU A 389 32.97 -2.15 9.26
CA GLU A 389 34.34 -1.73 9.46
C GLU A 389 35.11 -1.95 8.17
N GLY A 390 36.20 -1.22 7.98
CA GLY A 390 36.97 -1.26 6.75
C GLY A 390 36.29 -0.57 5.56
N GLN A 391 36.71 -0.88 4.35
CA GLN A 391 36.20 -0.22 3.15
C GLN A 391 36.25 -1.10 1.90
N VAL A 392 35.34 -0.82 0.97
CA VAL A 392 35.34 -1.37 -0.39
C VAL A 392 35.50 -0.23 -1.37
N ARG A 393 36.45 -0.34 -2.28
CA ARG A 393 36.71 0.63 -3.33
C ARG A 393 36.72 -0.04 -4.70
N ILE A 394 36.06 0.60 -5.65
CA ILE A 394 36.02 0.22 -7.05
C ILE A 394 36.64 1.36 -7.86
N PHE A 395 37.74 1.12 -8.52
CA PHE A 395 38.52 2.17 -9.20
C PHE A 395 38.72 3.40 -8.28
N GLY A 396 39.10 3.15 -7.03
CA GLY A 396 39.31 4.19 -6.02
C GLY A 396 38.05 4.77 -5.36
N CYS A 397 36.86 4.51 -5.89
CA CYS A 397 35.59 5.06 -5.43
C CYS A 397 34.79 4.09 -4.57
N ASN A 398 33.99 4.59 -3.63
CA ASN A 398 33.03 3.77 -2.91
C ASN A 398 31.90 3.33 -3.86
N PRO A 399 31.63 2.02 -4.03
CA PRO A 399 30.64 1.52 -4.99
C PRO A 399 29.21 1.97 -4.71
N SER A 400 28.84 2.29 -3.46
CA SER A 400 27.52 2.81 -3.12
C SER A 400 27.28 4.23 -3.62
N ARG A 401 28.36 4.99 -3.91
CA ARG A 401 28.31 6.39 -4.39
C ARG A 401 28.46 6.52 -5.91
N LEU A 402 28.66 5.43 -6.64
CA LEU A 402 28.75 5.46 -8.10
C LEU A 402 27.43 5.93 -8.71
N ALA A 403 27.52 6.91 -9.62
CA ALA A 403 26.35 7.41 -10.35
C ALA A 403 25.67 6.27 -11.14
N PRO A 404 24.33 6.23 -11.21
CA PRO A 404 23.60 5.21 -11.96
C PRO A 404 24.04 5.10 -13.43
N ALA A 405 24.36 6.25 -14.03
CA ALA A 405 24.83 6.32 -15.41
C ALA A 405 26.16 5.58 -15.65
N VAL A 406 27.07 5.59 -14.68
CA VAL A 406 28.39 4.99 -14.77
C VAL A 406 28.38 3.51 -14.33
N ARG A 407 27.46 3.15 -13.44
CA ARG A 407 27.42 1.84 -12.79
C ARG A 407 27.37 0.66 -13.77
N ARG A 408 26.58 0.76 -14.84
CA ARG A 408 26.49 -0.29 -15.87
C ARG A 408 27.73 -0.37 -16.79
N GLN A 409 28.57 0.68 -16.83
CA GLN A 409 29.85 0.66 -17.51
C GLN A 409 30.96 0.08 -16.63
N VAL A 410 30.79 0.13 -15.32
CA VAL A 410 31.73 -0.46 -14.36
C VAL A 410 31.41 -1.93 -14.13
N PHE A 411 30.13 -2.26 -13.89
CA PHE A 411 29.72 -3.61 -13.50
C PHE A 411 28.82 -4.27 -14.54
N GLY A 412 29.16 -5.51 -14.91
CA GLY A 412 28.24 -6.49 -15.47
C GLY A 412 28.00 -7.59 -14.43
N TYR A 413 26.76 -7.78 -14.00
CA TYR A 413 26.40 -8.79 -13.02
C TYR A 413 25.48 -9.83 -13.62
N VAL A 414 25.87 -11.09 -13.50
CA VAL A 414 25.09 -12.25 -13.94
C VAL A 414 24.63 -12.99 -12.69
N GLU A 415 23.34 -12.94 -12.44
CA GLU A 415 22.70 -13.55 -11.29
C GLU A 415 22.55 -15.06 -11.45
N GLN A 416 22.44 -15.77 -10.31
CA GLN A 416 22.17 -17.21 -10.30
C GLN A 416 20.86 -17.59 -11.03
N GLN A 417 19.85 -16.73 -10.96
CA GLN A 417 18.58 -16.90 -11.67
C GLN A 417 18.30 -15.67 -12.53
N PHE A 418 17.81 -15.92 -13.75
CA PHE A 418 17.39 -14.85 -14.64
C PHE A 418 16.06 -14.23 -14.15
N HIS A 419 16.07 -12.95 -13.85
CA HIS A 419 14.87 -12.19 -13.52
C HIS A 419 14.42 -11.37 -14.73
N ALA A 420 13.24 -11.71 -15.27
CA ALA A 420 12.65 -11.02 -16.40
C ALA A 420 11.99 -9.70 -15.97
N ILE A 421 12.07 -8.71 -16.84
CA ILE A 421 11.29 -7.47 -16.73
C ILE A 421 10.12 -7.47 -17.72
N SER A 422 9.09 -6.66 -17.47
CA SER A 422 7.99 -6.50 -18.42
C SER A 422 8.45 -5.75 -19.67
N GLY A 423 8.24 -6.35 -20.85
CA GLY A 423 8.65 -5.75 -22.13
C GLY A 423 8.98 -6.79 -23.21
N THR A 424 9.76 -6.39 -24.20
CA THR A 424 10.20 -7.22 -25.31
C THR A 424 11.47 -8.00 -24.98
N VAL A 425 11.94 -8.87 -25.91
CA VAL A 425 13.23 -9.55 -25.79
C VAL A 425 14.38 -8.55 -25.77
N ALA A 426 14.32 -7.48 -26.59
CA ALA A 426 15.29 -6.38 -26.55
C ALA A 426 15.33 -5.70 -25.18
N ASP A 427 14.17 -5.52 -24.56
CA ASP A 427 14.07 -4.91 -23.22
C ASP A 427 14.76 -5.77 -22.15
N GLN A 428 14.76 -7.12 -22.29
CA GLN A 428 15.46 -7.99 -21.34
C GLN A 428 16.96 -7.71 -21.29
N ILE A 429 17.55 -7.25 -22.39
CA ILE A 429 18.99 -6.98 -22.50
C ILE A 429 19.28 -5.51 -22.17
N SER A 430 18.53 -4.58 -22.80
CA SER A 430 18.72 -3.15 -22.60
C SER A 430 18.30 -2.64 -21.22
N LEU A 431 17.33 -3.30 -20.57
CA LEU A 431 16.61 -2.83 -19.39
C LEU A 431 15.95 -1.45 -19.63
N LYS A 432 15.54 -1.19 -20.88
CA LYS A 432 14.98 0.08 -21.35
C LYS A 432 15.93 1.29 -21.18
N ASP A 433 17.23 1.04 -21.08
CA ASP A 433 18.24 2.09 -21.01
C ASP A 433 18.44 2.70 -22.41
N PRO A 434 18.14 4.01 -22.61
CA PRO A 434 18.23 4.65 -23.92
C PRO A 434 19.65 4.73 -24.47
N ARG A 435 20.67 4.48 -23.67
CA ARG A 435 22.08 4.44 -24.10
C ARG A 435 22.45 3.13 -24.80
N VAL A 436 21.63 2.08 -24.64
CA VAL A 436 21.87 0.81 -25.28
C VAL A 436 21.31 0.83 -26.70
N THR A 437 22.19 0.81 -27.70
CA THR A 437 21.80 0.82 -29.11
C THR A 437 21.42 -0.58 -29.60
N ALA A 438 20.61 -0.66 -30.67
CA ALA A 438 20.26 -1.94 -31.30
C ALA A 438 21.51 -2.74 -31.71
N GLY A 439 22.54 -2.09 -32.23
CA GLY A 439 23.81 -2.75 -32.59
C GLY A 439 24.59 -3.27 -31.37
N ALA A 440 24.41 -2.68 -30.18
CA ALA A 440 25.00 -3.23 -28.96
C ALA A 440 24.27 -4.50 -28.51
N ILE A 441 22.94 -4.53 -28.64
CA ILE A 441 22.13 -5.73 -28.37
C ILE A 441 22.51 -6.87 -29.32
N GLU A 442 22.61 -6.59 -30.61
CA GLU A 442 23.03 -7.55 -31.63
C GLU A 442 24.40 -8.16 -31.30
N LYS A 443 25.40 -7.33 -31.01
CA LYS A 443 26.74 -7.79 -30.62
C LYS A 443 26.72 -8.66 -29.36
N ALA A 444 25.93 -8.28 -28.35
CA ALA A 444 25.80 -9.06 -27.11
C ALA A 444 25.13 -10.42 -27.37
N LEU A 445 24.11 -10.47 -28.25
CA LEU A 445 23.44 -11.73 -28.61
C LEU A 445 24.33 -12.64 -29.46
N HIS A 446 25.13 -12.08 -30.37
CA HIS A 446 26.14 -12.86 -31.11
C HIS A 446 27.19 -13.44 -30.16
N LEU A 447 27.69 -12.65 -29.20
CA LEU A 447 28.67 -13.11 -28.23
C LEU A 447 28.19 -14.32 -27.42
N VAL A 448 26.91 -14.36 -27.07
CA VAL A 448 26.33 -15.47 -26.30
C VAL A 448 25.69 -16.57 -27.18
N GLY A 449 25.70 -16.43 -28.53
CA GLY A 449 25.15 -17.42 -29.46
C GLY A 449 23.63 -17.51 -29.48
N LEU A 450 22.91 -16.43 -29.10
CA LEU A 450 21.44 -16.40 -29.11
C LEU A 450 20.84 -15.59 -30.27
N TRP A 451 21.64 -14.97 -31.12
CA TRP A 451 21.15 -14.10 -32.18
C TRP A 451 20.12 -14.79 -33.09
N ASP A 452 20.47 -15.94 -33.65
CA ASP A 452 19.58 -16.69 -34.56
C ASP A 452 18.29 -17.14 -33.89
N THR A 453 18.37 -17.55 -32.62
CA THR A 453 17.20 -17.93 -31.82
C THR A 453 16.25 -16.76 -31.63
N CYS A 454 16.79 -15.58 -31.34
CA CYS A 454 15.98 -14.37 -31.15
C CYS A 454 15.39 -13.87 -32.47
N CYS A 455 16.12 -13.93 -33.58
CA CYS A 455 15.63 -13.56 -34.91
C CYS A 455 14.55 -14.48 -35.43
N ALA A 456 14.55 -15.75 -35.03
CA ALA A 456 13.53 -16.73 -35.40
C ALA A 456 12.18 -16.52 -34.67
N LEU A 457 12.10 -15.66 -33.69
CA LEU A 457 10.84 -15.32 -33.01
C LEU A 457 9.90 -14.54 -33.94
N PRO A 458 8.56 -14.61 -33.75
CA PRO A 458 7.57 -14.00 -34.66
C PRO A 458 7.76 -12.53 -34.98
N GLN A 459 8.30 -11.73 -34.02
CA GLN A 459 8.61 -10.30 -34.18
C GLN A 459 10.11 -10.03 -33.90
N GLY A 460 10.96 -11.05 -33.98
CA GLY A 460 12.36 -10.93 -33.64
C GLY A 460 12.57 -10.39 -32.22
N LEU A 461 13.39 -9.37 -32.07
CA LEU A 461 13.71 -8.73 -30.79
C LEU A 461 12.54 -7.96 -30.17
N ASP A 462 11.54 -7.57 -30.95
CA ASP A 462 10.35 -6.87 -30.48
C ASP A 462 9.26 -7.82 -29.96
N THR A 463 9.50 -9.13 -30.02
CA THR A 463 8.59 -10.13 -29.46
C THR A 463 8.39 -9.88 -27.96
N PRO A 464 7.14 -9.78 -27.45
CA PRO A 464 6.87 -9.69 -26.03
C PRO A 464 7.48 -10.87 -25.27
N PHE A 465 8.30 -10.57 -24.26
CA PHE A 465 9.01 -11.61 -23.52
C PHE A 465 8.02 -12.43 -22.67
N ARG A 466 8.17 -13.76 -22.77
CA ARG A 466 7.51 -14.74 -21.90
C ARG A 466 8.54 -15.79 -21.49
N PRO A 467 8.55 -16.24 -20.22
CA PRO A 467 9.54 -17.22 -19.73
C PRO A 467 9.57 -18.52 -20.54
N GLU A 468 8.41 -18.91 -21.10
CA GLU A 468 8.25 -20.16 -21.87
C GLU A 468 8.94 -20.12 -23.26
N LEU A 469 9.30 -18.94 -23.75
CA LEU A 469 9.99 -18.77 -25.04
C LEU A 469 11.44 -19.26 -25.02
N PHE A 470 12.04 -19.33 -23.84
CA PHE A 470 13.45 -19.64 -23.67
C PHE A 470 13.64 -20.79 -22.68
N SER A 471 14.56 -21.69 -22.98
CA SER A 471 15.00 -22.66 -21.98
C SER A 471 15.73 -21.99 -20.83
N ARG A 472 15.96 -22.72 -19.73
CA ARG A 472 16.74 -22.19 -18.59
C ARG A 472 18.15 -21.76 -19.02
N GLY A 473 18.82 -22.53 -19.87
CA GLY A 473 20.14 -22.16 -20.38
C GLY A 473 20.09 -20.93 -21.28
N GLN A 474 19.10 -20.84 -22.19
CA GLN A 474 18.91 -19.64 -23.00
C GLN A 474 18.60 -18.40 -22.15
N SER A 475 17.83 -18.55 -21.08
CA SER A 475 17.60 -17.48 -20.12
C SER A 475 18.88 -17.01 -19.42
N GLN A 476 19.79 -17.95 -19.10
CA GLN A 476 21.12 -17.61 -18.57
C GLN A 476 22.00 -16.90 -19.62
N LEU A 477 21.95 -17.33 -20.88
CA LEU A 477 22.64 -16.62 -21.97
C LEU A 477 22.10 -15.20 -22.14
N LEU A 478 20.78 -14.97 -22.01
CA LEU A 478 20.19 -13.61 -21.97
C LEU A 478 20.71 -12.79 -20.77
N SER A 479 20.91 -13.42 -19.60
CA SER A 479 21.51 -12.77 -18.44
C SER A 479 22.95 -12.32 -18.72
N ILE A 480 23.74 -13.15 -19.40
CA ILE A 480 25.11 -12.79 -19.82
C ILE A 480 25.07 -11.64 -20.83
N ALA A 481 24.20 -11.73 -21.86
CA ALA A 481 24.03 -10.65 -22.83
C ALA A 481 23.66 -9.30 -22.17
N ARG A 482 22.74 -9.32 -21.20
CA ARG A 482 22.37 -8.16 -20.37
C ARG A 482 23.57 -7.58 -19.61
N ALA A 483 24.42 -8.44 -19.07
CA ALA A 483 25.58 -8.02 -18.30
C ALA A 483 26.65 -7.36 -19.17
N VAL A 484 26.86 -7.84 -20.41
CA VAL A 484 27.95 -7.36 -21.28
C VAL A 484 27.55 -6.25 -22.25
N VAL A 485 26.24 -5.97 -22.45
CA VAL A 485 25.74 -5.04 -23.48
C VAL A 485 26.32 -3.62 -23.37
N MET A 486 26.65 -3.17 -22.15
CA MET A 486 27.27 -1.86 -21.89
C MET A 486 28.79 -1.90 -21.84
N ASN A 487 29.40 -3.02 -22.21
CA ASN A 487 30.85 -3.26 -22.18
C ASN A 487 31.48 -2.93 -20.81
N PRO A 488 31.05 -3.57 -19.71
CA PRO A 488 31.54 -3.27 -18.37
C PRO A 488 33.02 -3.66 -18.19
N GLN A 489 33.68 -2.97 -17.26
CA GLN A 489 35.09 -3.23 -16.90
C GLN A 489 35.25 -4.42 -15.95
N ILE A 490 34.26 -4.66 -15.08
CA ILE A 490 34.25 -5.73 -14.10
C ILE A 490 33.03 -6.62 -14.36
N LEU A 491 33.23 -7.92 -14.44
CA LEU A 491 32.17 -8.91 -14.51
C LEU A 491 32.08 -9.71 -13.22
N LEU A 492 30.88 -9.85 -12.70
CA LEU A 492 30.55 -10.64 -11.51
C LEU A 492 29.64 -11.80 -11.92
N PHE A 493 30.06 -13.04 -11.66
CA PHE A 493 29.35 -14.26 -12.03
C PHE A 493 28.95 -15.05 -10.78
N ASP A 494 27.64 -15.14 -10.50
CA ASP A 494 27.08 -15.79 -9.30
C ASP A 494 26.46 -17.15 -9.63
N GLU A 495 27.18 -18.26 -9.40
CA GLU A 495 26.75 -19.68 -9.55
C GLU A 495 25.93 -20.02 -10.81
N ILE A 496 26.30 -19.51 -11.97
CA ILE A 496 25.50 -19.48 -13.20
C ILE A 496 25.20 -20.89 -13.78
N THR A 497 26.04 -21.89 -13.52
CA THR A 497 25.96 -23.23 -14.14
C THR A 497 25.19 -24.24 -13.29
N ALA A 498 24.58 -23.86 -12.19
CA ALA A 498 23.83 -24.77 -11.34
C ALA A 498 22.55 -25.28 -12.02
N ASN A 499 22.33 -26.59 -11.99
CA ASN A 499 21.12 -27.26 -12.52
C ASN A 499 20.89 -27.16 -14.04
N LEU A 500 21.94 -27.07 -14.85
CA LEU A 500 21.90 -27.17 -16.30
C LEU A 500 22.29 -28.58 -16.76
N ASP A 501 21.75 -29.02 -17.89
CA ASP A 501 22.23 -30.23 -18.57
C ASP A 501 23.60 -29.98 -19.22
N SER A 502 24.38 -31.03 -19.45
CA SER A 502 25.79 -30.94 -19.88
C SER A 502 26.01 -30.18 -21.20
N LEU A 503 25.06 -30.28 -22.14
CA LEU A 503 25.16 -29.58 -23.42
C LEU A 503 24.92 -28.08 -23.27
N THR A 504 23.88 -27.71 -22.56
CA THR A 504 23.53 -26.33 -22.25
C THR A 504 24.60 -25.68 -21.36
N GLU A 505 25.16 -26.43 -20.42
CA GLU A 505 26.25 -25.97 -19.55
C GLU A 505 27.47 -25.60 -20.38
N SER A 506 27.87 -26.41 -21.38
CA SER A 506 29.02 -26.09 -22.22
C SER A 506 28.81 -24.81 -23.03
N GLN A 507 27.59 -24.58 -23.55
CA GLN A 507 27.26 -23.32 -24.23
C GLN A 507 27.35 -22.10 -23.31
N VAL A 508 26.82 -22.19 -22.08
CA VAL A 508 26.90 -21.13 -21.09
C VAL A 508 28.35 -20.86 -20.69
N LEU A 509 29.17 -21.90 -20.51
CA LEU A 509 30.61 -21.74 -20.20
C LEU A 509 31.35 -21.06 -21.35
N GLN A 510 31.09 -21.42 -22.61
CA GLN A 510 31.67 -20.75 -23.78
C GLN A 510 31.28 -19.25 -23.82
N ALA A 511 30.01 -18.93 -23.57
CA ALA A 511 29.54 -17.53 -23.51
C ALA A 511 30.22 -16.76 -22.38
N LEU A 512 30.39 -17.37 -21.20
CA LEU A 512 31.12 -16.76 -20.10
C LEU A 512 32.59 -16.53 -20.41
N GLN A 513 33.26 -17.47 -21.08
CA GLN A 513 34.63 -17.33 -21.54
C GLN A 513 34.78 -16.19 -22.54
N ALA A 514 33.86 -16.10 -23.52
CA ALA A 514 33.84 -15.02 -24.48
C ALA A 514 33.59 -13.65 -23.79
N ALA A 515 32.70 -13.62 -22.80
CA ALA A 515 32.41 -12.42 -22.03
C ALA A 515 33.61 -11.99 -21.14
N ALA A 516 34.34 -12.96 -20.59
CA ALA A 516 35.48 -12.71 -19.69
C ALA A 516 36.72 -12.13 -20.39
N LYS A 517 36.83 -12.31 -21.70
CA LYS A 517 37.99 -11.89 -22.47
C LYS A 517 38.27 -10.38 -22.32
N ASP A 518 39.50 -10.03 -21.96
CA ASP A 518 39.99 -8.66 -21.77
C ASP A 518 39.26 -7.86 -20.66
N ARG A 519 38.66 -8.55 -19.67
CA ARG A 519 37.94 -7.93 -18.56
C ARG A 519 38.41 -8.47 -17.21
N THR A 520 38.19 -7.69 -16.15
CA THR A 520 38.37 -8.17 -14.78
C THR A 520 37.14 -9.01 -14.38
N VAL A 521 37.36 -10.22 -13.90
CA VAL A 521 36.27 -11.18 -13.61
C VAL A 521 36.35 -11.67 -12.16
N LEU A 522 35.23 -11.58 -11.46
CA LEU A 522 35.04 -12.30 -10.19
C LEU A 522 33.93 -13.34 -10.37
N SER A 523 34.22 -14.58 -10.02
CA SER A 523 33.28 -15.69 -10.20
C SER A 523 33.07 -16.46 -8.90
N ILE A 524 31.84 -16.86 -8.63
CA ILE A 524 31.46 -17.85 -7.61
C ILE A 524 31.13 -19.16 -8.34
N SER A 525 32.09 -19.73 -9.09
CA SER A 525 31.86 -20.95 -9.85
C SER A 525 33.12 -21.79 -9.91
N HIS A 526 33.08 -23.00 -9.36
CA HIS A 526 34.19 -23.95 -9.47
C HIS A 526 34.47 -24.35 -10.93
N ARG A 527 33.44 -24.52 -11.74
CA ARG A 527 33.55 -24.99 -13.13
C ARG A 527 34.21 -23.98 -14.06
N LEU A 528 33.96 -22.69 -13.85
CA LEU A 528 34.63 -21.66 -14.63
C LEU A 528 36.12 -21.60 -14.29
N TYR A 529 36.48 -21.83 -13.03
CA TYR A 529 37.89 -21.94 -12.60
C TYR A 529 38.59 -23.14 -13.26
N GLU A 530 37.94 -24.30 -13.30
CA GLU A 530 38.47 -25.48 -13.96
C GLU A 530 38.70 -25.28 -15.47
N ALA A 531 37.86 -24.45 -16.10
CA ALA A 531 37.91 -24.19 -17.55
C ALA A 531 38.93 -23.09 -17.92
N GLN A 532 39.20 -22.10 -17.07
CA GLN A 532 40.02 -20.93 -17.41
C GLN A 532 41.21 -20.69 -16.45
N GLY A 533 41.23 -21.33 -15.28
CA GLY A 533 42.23 -21.05 -14.24
C GLY A 533 41.96 -19.70 -13.54
N GLY A 534 43.02 -19.03 -13.07
CA GLY A 534 42.97 -17.77 -12.35
C GLY A 534 43.34 -17.90 -10.88
N ARG A 535 43.18 -16.82 -10.10
CA ARG A 535 43.44 -16.82 -8.67
C ARG A 535 42.22 -17.32 -7.90
N ARG A 536 42.43 -18.27 -6.99
CA ARG A 536 41.39 -18.77 -6.09
C ARG A 536 41.48 -18.09 -4.74
N VAL A 537 40.33 -17.59 -4.25
CA VAL A 537 40.18 -17.00 -2.92
C VAL A 537 39.16 -17.81 -2.14
N VAL A 538 39.53 -18.30 -0.97
CA VAL A 538 38.65 -19.09 -0.10
C VAL A 538 38.07 -18.21 0.97
N ILE A 539 36.72 -18.27 1.13
CA ILE A 539 36.01 -17.54 2.19
C ILE A 539 35.54 -18.53 3.25
N GLY A 540 35.71 -18.15 4.53
CA GLY A 540 35.22 -18.92 5.68
C GLY A 540 36.14 -19.98 6.21
N GLU A 541 37.41 -20.06 5.78
CA GLU A 541 38.48 -20.69 6.53
C GLU A 541 39.07 -19.63 7.45
N THR A 542 38.71 -19.67 8.74
CA THR A 542 39.48 -19.01 9.77
C THR A 542 40.85 -19.74 9.77
N GLU A 543 41.93 -19.03 9.49
CA GLU A 543 43.27 -19.55 9.84
C GLU A 543 43.23 -19.95 11.31
N ALA A 544 43.46 -21.24 11.56
CA ALA A 544 43.51 -21.84 12.89
C ALA A 544 44.75 -21.37 13.62
#